data_b63bad6cc3eca7d45c6d83c3cd32ccb2
#
_entry.id   b63bad6cc3eca7d45c6d83c3cd32ccb2
#
_cell.length_a   1.000
_cell.length_b   1.000
_cell.length_c   1.000
_cell.angle_alpha   90.00
_cell.angle_beta   90.00
_cell.angle_gamma   90.00
#
_symmetry.space_group_name_H-M   'P 1'
#
loop_
_entity.id
_entity.type
_entity.pdbx_description
1 polymer ?
#
loop_
_entity_poly.entity_id
_entity_poly.type
_entity_poly.pdbx_seq_one_letter_code
_entity_poly.pdbx_strand_id
1 'polypeptide(L)'
;MPFSLHDLPISVVGAPMAGGPSTPALAAAVSNAGGLGSLPAGYLTAERFAEDIAAARSMTGGPIAVNLFVPQPCAAGAEEIDAYREQLVPLARRYGVEPGRPRPDDDHWQAKLDVVADTAPEAVSFTF
;
A
#
# COMPACT_ATOMS: atom_id res chain seq x y z
N MET A 1 -9.64 -24.66 4.90
CA MET A 1 -9.19 -24.76 3.49
C MET A 1 -8.45 -23.47 3.13
N PRO A 2 -7.45 -23.50 2.24
CA PRO A 2 -6.82 -22.28 1.77
C PRO A 2 -7.87 -21.39 1.08
N PHE A 3 -7.76 -20.06 1.24
CA PHE A 3 -8.62 -19.08 0.58
C PHE A 3 -8.49 -19.16 -0.94
N SER A 4 -9.61 -19.05 -1.65
CA SER A 4 -9.66 -18.94 -3.11
C SER A 4 -10.55 -17.77 -3.53
N LEU A 5 -10.13 -17.03 -4.54
CA LEU A 5 -10.94 -15.95 -5.12
C LEU A 5 -12.25 -16.48 -5.73
N HIS A 6 -12.29 -17.75 -6.11
CA HIS A 6 -13.51 -18.38 -6.63
C HIS A 6 -14.57 -18.66 -5.56
N ASP A 7 -14.17 -18.63 -4.28
CA ASP A 7 -15.08 -18.86 -3.14
C ASP A 7 -15.80 -17.58 -2.69
N LEU A 8 -15.48 -16.44 -3.31
CA LEU A 8 -16.14 -15.18 -3.01
C LEU A 8 -17.62 -15.21 -3.46
N PRO A 9 -18.57 -14.88 -2.58
CA PRO A 9 -19.98 -14.73 -2.96
C PRO A 9 -20.20 -13.71 -4.08
N ILE A 10 -19.40 -12.64 -4.10
CA ILE A 10 -19.40 -11.61 -5.14
C ILE A 10 -17.97 -11.47 -5.68
N SER A 11 -17.80 -11.68 -6.99
CA SER A 11 -16.50 -11.59 -7.68
C SER A 11 -16.02 -10.14 -7.83
N VAL A 12 -15.90 -9.42 -6.72
CA VAL A 12 -15.42 -8.04 -6.64
C VAL A 12 -14.27 -7.95 -5.66
N VAL A 13 -13.19 -7.34 -6.09
CA VAL A 13 -12.03 -7.00 -5.25
C VAL A 13 -11.96 -5.49 -5.10
N GLY A 14 -11.95 -4.99 -3.87
CA GLY A 14 -11.70 -3.58 -3.59
C GLY A 14 -10.25 -3.22 -3.92
N ALA A 15 -10.02 -2.17 -4.70
CA ALA A 15 -8.67 -1.76 -5.06
C ALA A 15 -7.89 -1.26 -3.83
N PRO A 16 -6.62 -1.68 -3.62
CA PRO A 16 -5.76 -1.17 -2.56
C PRO A 16 -5.14 0.18 -2.97
N MET A 17 -5.88 1.27 -2.78
CA MET A 17 -5.46 2.63 -3.17
C MET A 17 -4.65 3.28 -2.05
N ALA A 18 -3.33 3.34 -2.21
CA ALA A 18 -2.42 4.02 -1.28
C ALA A 18 -2.67 5.53 -1.21
N GLY A 19 -2.24 6.16 -0.12
CA GLY A 19 -2.41 7.61 0.07
C GLY A 19 -3.75 8.05 0.64
N GLY A 20 -4.58 7.10 1.14
CA GLY A 20 -5.75 7.41 1.96
C GLY A 20 -7.12 6.92 1.49
N PRO A 21 -7.40 6.73 0.17
CA PRO A 21 -8.75 6.36 -0.26
C PRO A 21 -9.22 4.98 0.26
N SER A 22 -8.32 3.98 0.31
CA SER A 22 -8.64 2.66 0.86
C SER A 22 -8.41 2.64 2.37
N THR A 23 -9.50 2.83 3.10
CA THR A 23 -9.51 2.79 4.57
C THR A 23 -9.86 1.40 5.10
N PRO A 24 -9.55 1.06 6.37
CA PRO A 24 -10.02 -0.16 7.02
C PRO A 24 -11.55 -0.33 6.94
N ALA A 25 -12.30 0.74 7.08
CA ALA A 25 -13.77 0.71 6.97
C ALA A 25 -14.25 0.36 5.56
N LEU A 26 -13.61 0.89 4.52
CA LEU A 26 -13.93 0.54 3.14
C LEU A 26 -13.61 -0.93 2.85
N ALA A 27 -12.43 -1.41 3.24
CA ALA A 27 -12.04 -2.80 3.06
C ALA A 27 -13.05 -3.74 3.77
N ALA A 28 -13.38 -3.45 5.02
CA ALA A 28 -14.37 -4.23 5.77
C ALA A 28 -15.76 -4.21 5.12
N ALA A 29 -16.20 -3.07 4.59
CA ALA A 29 -17.50 -2.97 3.93
C ALA A 29 -17.56 -3.84 2.65
N VAL A 30 -16.49 -3.86 1.85
CA VAL A 30 -16.40 -4.73 0.67
C VAL A 30 -16.45 -6.20 1.07
N SER A 31 -15.71 -6.59 2.11
CA SER A 31 -15.70 -7.97 2.61
C SER A 31 -17.05 -8.39 3.19
N ASN A 32 -17.70 -7.51 3.94
CA ASN A 32 -19.04 -7.75 4.49
C ASN A 32 -20.13 -7.87 3.40
N ALA A 33 -19.92 -7.22 2.26
CA ALA A 33 -20.79 -7.37 1.09
C ALA A 33 -20.55 -8.68 0.31
N GLY A 34 -19.53 -9.48 0.69
CA GLY A 34 -19.22 -10.75 0.03
C GLY A 34 -18.11 -10.68 -1.01
N GLY A 35 -17.42 -9.55 -1.15
CA GLY A 35 -16.23 -9.38 -1.97
C GLY A 35 -14.94 -9.60 -1.19
N LEU A 36 -13.82 -9.16 -1.74
CA LEU A 36 -12.51 -9.11 -1.09
C LEU A 36 -12.09 -7.66 -0.85
N GLY A 37 -12.14 -7.20 0.38
CA GLY A 37 -11.62 -5.90 0.76
C GLY A 37 -10.10 -5.89 0.77
N SER A 38 -9.48 -4.79 0.33
CA SER A 38 -8.02 -4.69 0.24
C SER A 38 -7.48 -3.45 0.93
N LEU A 39 -6.36 -3.60 1.63
CA LEU A 39 -5.62 -2.54 2.31
C LEU A 39 -4.28 -2.31 1.62
N PRO A 40 -3.91 -1.06 1.32
CA PRO A 40 -2.59 -0.72 0.81
C PRO A 40 -1.59 -0.59 1.96
N ALA A 41 -0.39 -1.17 1.81
CA ALA A 41 0.75 -0.90 2.69
C ALA A 41 1.60 0.29 2.21
N GLY A 42 1.50 0.67 0.93
CA GLY A 42 2.32 1.71 0.33
C GLY A 42 2.23 3.05 1.08
N TYR A 43 3.39 3.67 1.32
CA TYR A 43 3.59 4.94 2.03
C TYR A 43 3.28 4.92 3.54
N LEU A 44 2.91 3.77 4.09
CA LEU A 44 2.68 3.60 5.54
C LEU A 44 3.95 3.12 6.24
N THR A 45 4.04 3.34 7.55
CA THR A 45 4.98 2.57 8.38
C THR A 45 4.43 1.17 8.62
N ALA A 46 5.28 0.22 9.02
CA ALA A 46 4.84 -1.15 9.33
C ALA A 46 3.83 -1.19 10.48
N GLU A 47 4.02 -0.34 11.51
CA GLU A 47 3.11 -0.22 12.65
C GLU A 47 1.73 0.26 12.20
N ARG A 48 1.68 1.32 11.38
CA ARG A 48 0.41 1.84 10.86
C ARG A 48 -0.30 0.82 9.97
N PHE A 49 0.45 0.09 9.16
CA PHE A 49 -0.09 -0.98 8.34
C PHE A 49 -0.70 -2.10 9.20
N ALA A 50 -0.02 -2.52 10.28
CA ALA A 50 -0.55 -3.51 11.22
C ALA A 50 -1.84 -3.01 11.92
N GLU A 51 -1.86 -1.73 12.34
CA GLU A 51 -3.05 -1.10 12.92
C GLU A 51 -4.24 -1.11 11.95
N ASP A 52 -4.02 -0.79 10.68
CA ASP A 52 -5.07 -0.77 9.66
C ASP A 52 -5.63 -2.18 9.40
N ILE A 53 -4.79 -3.22 9.40
CA ILE A 53 -5.24 -4.62 9.32
C ILE A 53 -6.09 -4.99 10.53
N ALA A 54 -5.61 -4.68 11.74
CA ALA A 54 -6.34 -4.97 12.96
C ALA A 54 -7.70 -4.23 13.00
N ALA A 55 -7.72 -2.97 12.58
CA ALA A 55 -8.94 -2.19 12.47
C ALA A 55 -9.94 -2.80 11.49
N ALA A 56 -9.50 -3.20 10.28
CA ALA A 56 -10.38 -3.87 9.32
C ALA A 56 -10.93 -5.18 9.87
N ARG A 57 -10.09 -6.00 10.47
CA ARG A 57 -10.48 -7.29 11.07
C ARG A 57 -11.48 -7.13 12.24
N SER A 58 -11.44 -6.02 12.95
CA SER A 58 -12.44 -5.74 14.01
C SER A 58 -13.84 -5.43 13.44
N MET A 59 -13.94 -5.07 12.17
CA MET A 59 -15.19 -4.67 11.50
C MET A 59 -15.75 -5.74 10.55
N THR A 60 -14.99 -6.80 10.27
CA THR A 60 -15.43 -7.88 9.38
C THR A 60 -14.88 -9.24 9.79
N GLY A 61 -15.68 -10.28 9.61
CA GLY A 61 -15.22 -11.67 9.61
C GLY A 61 -14.91 -12.21 8.19
N GLY A 62 -15.07 -11.37 7.16
CA GLY A 62 -14.78 -11.73 5.77
C GLY A 62 -13.30 -11.62 5.43
N PRO A 63 -12.92 -12.07 4.22
CA PRO A 63 -11.52 -12.08 3.78
C PRO A 63 -10.98 -10.67 3.56
N ILE A 64 -9.73 -10.44 3.93
CA ILE A 64 -8.99 -9.18 3.72
C ILE A 64 -7.73 -9.48 2.91
N ALA A 65 -7.52 -8.72 1.85
CA ALA A 65 -6.27 -8.67 1.10
C ALA A 65 -5.40 -7.50 1.51
N VAL A 66 -4.12 -7.59 1.23
CA VAL A 66 -3.17 -6.49 1.37
C VAL A 66 -2.34 -6.34 0.10
N ASN A 67 -1.82 -5.13 -0.13
CA ASN A 67 -0.93 -4.85 -1.26
C ASN A 67 0.34 -4.18 -0.76
N LEU A 68 1.50 -4.66 -1.22
CA LEU A 68 2.81 -4.12 -0.93
C LEU A 68 3.49 -3.60 -2.20
N PHE A 69 4.28 -2.54 -2.05
CA PHE A 69 5.20 -2.09 -3.10
C PHE A 69 6.51 -2.87 -3.01
N VAL A 70 6.94 -3.46 -4.13
CA VAL A 70 8.22 -4.17 -4.20
C VAL A 70 9.32 -3.16 -4.47
N PRO A 71 10.33 -3.03 -3.58
CA PRO A 71 11.42 -2.12 -3.82
C PRO A 71 12.15 -2.45 -5.12
N GLN A 72 12.40 -1.44 -5.93
CA GLN A 72 13.17 -1.56 -7.15
C GLN A 72 14.50 -0.82 -7.02
N PRO A 73 15.58 -1.32 -7.60
CA PRO A 73 16.82 -0.55 -7.67
C PRO A 73 16.58 0.73 -8.50
N CYS A 74 17.11 1.85 -8.01
CA CYS A 74 17.05 3.10 -8.78
C CYS A 74 17.89 2.94 -10.05
N ALA A 75 17.26 3.08 -11.21
CA ALA A 75 17.93 2.99 -12.51
C ALA A 75 18.70 4.27 -12.88
N ALA A 76 18.36 5.42 -12.27
CA ALA A 76 18.97 6.71 -12.55
C ALA A 76 20.20 6.94 -11.68
N GLY A 77 21.26 7.49 -12.27
CA GLY A 77 22.45 7.93 -11.55
C GLY A 77 22.21 9.23 -10.78
N ALA A 78 23.09 9.55 -9.82
CA ALA A 78 22.96 10.75 -9.00
C ALA A 78 22.90 12.04 -9.84
N GLU A 79 23.69 12.14 -10.91
CA GLU A 79 23.71 13.30 -11.82
C GLU A 79 22.37 13.48 -12.56
N GLU A 80 21.74 12.39 -12.98
CA GLU A 80 20.43 12.43 -13.65
C GLU A 80 19.33 12.86 -12.67
N ILE A 81 19.38 12.38 -11.43
CA ILE A 81 18.45 12.76 -10.38
C ILE A 81 18.59 14.26 -10.05
N ASP A 82 19.82 14.77 -9.93
CA ASP A 82 20.08 16.17 -9.67
C ASP A 82 19.63 17.06 -10.83
N ALA A 83 19.90 16.65 -12.08
CA ALA A 83 19.44 17.37 -13.27
C ALA A 83 17.90 17.43 -13.34
N TYR A 84 17.22 16.33 -13.02
CA TYR A 84 15.76 16.32 -12.94
C TYR A 84 15.23 17.23 -11.82
N ARG A 85 15.89 17.20 -10.66
CA ARG A 85 15.55 18.08 -9.55
C ARG A 85 15.66 19.56 -9.91
N GLU A 86 16.69 19.95 -10.67
CA GLU A 86 16.85 21.32 -11.17
C GLU A 86 15.69 21.72 -12.11
N GLN A 87 15.19 20.81 -12.93
CA GLN A 87 14.02 21.06 -13.79
C GLN A 87 12.74 21.31 -12.99
N LEU A 88 12.65 20.78 -11.77
CA LEU A 88 11.50 21.02 -10.88
C LEU A 88 11.53 22.38 -10.15
N VAL A 89 12.68 23.05 -10.11
CA VAL A 89 12.83 24.35 -9.40
C VAL A 89 11.82 25.42 -9.84
N PRO A 90 11.57 25.65 -11.15
CA PRO A 90 10.58 26.64 -11.57
C PRO A 90 9.17 26.30 -11.10
N LEU A 91 8.84 25.00 -11.11
CA LEU A 91 7.54 24.52 -10.64
C LEU A 91 7.40 24.67 -9.13
N ALA A 92 8.42 24.30 -8.37
CA ALA A 92 8.46 24.43 -6.92
C ALA A 92 8.29 25.91 -6.50
N ARG A 93 8.97 26.83 -7.17
CA ARG A 93 8.82 28.27 -6.95
C ARG A 93 7.39 28.76 -7.21
N ARG A 94 6.73 28.25 -8.26
CA ARG A 94 5.34 28.58 -8.56
C ARG A 94 4.39 28.19 -7.43
N TYR A 95 4.68 27.11 -6.71
CA TYR A 95 3.88 26.63 -5.58
C TYR A 95 4.42 27.07 -4.21
N GLY A 96 5.47 27.87 -4.17
CA GLY A 96 6.05 28.39 -2.92
C GLY A 96 6.69 27.30 -2.04
N VAL A 97 7.20 26.25 -2.66
CA VAL A 97 7.87 25.12 -1.97
C VAL A 97 9.30 24.93 -2.47
N GLU A 98 10.11 24.22 -1.70
CA GLU A 98 11.45 23.78 -2.12
C GLU A 98 11.37 22.35 -2.68
N PRO A 99 12.12 22.03 -3.76
CA PRO A 99 12.26 20.64 -4.19
C PRO A 99 12.88 19.80 -3.09
N GLY A 100 12.29 18.66 -2.79
CA GLY A 100 12.83 17.72 -1.82
C GLY A 100 14.25 17.24 -2.16
N ARG A 101 14.94 16.66 -1.19
CA ARG A 101 16.21 15.96 -1.44
C ARG A 101 15.93 14.51 -1.81
N PRO A 102 16.58 13.97 -2.86
CA PRO A 102 16.48 12.55 -3.18
C PRO A 102 16.94 11.70 -1.99
N ARG A 103 16.22 10.65 -1.70
CA ARG A 103 16.59 9.66 -0.70
C ARG A 103 16.14 8.28 -1.18
N PRO A 104 16.93 7.23 -0.93
CA PRO A 104 16.45 5.87 -1.13
C PRO A 104 15.31 5.58 -0.14
N ASP A 105 14.29 4.89 -0.61
CA ASP A 105 13.15 4.47 0.18
C ASP A 105 12.75 3.06 -0.25
N ASP A 106 12.77 2.12 0.68
CA ASP A 106 12.33 0.74 0.45
C ASP A 106 10.90 0.50 0.96
N ASP A 107 10.19 1.56 1.31
CA ASP A 107 8.83 1.53 1.84
C ASP A 107 8.68 0.59 3.05
N HIS A 108 9.73 0.50 3.89
CA HIS A 108 9.78 -0.40 5.05
C HIS A 108 9.53 -1.89 4.69
N TRP A 109 10.03 -2.32 3.55
CA TRP A 109 9.73 -3.61 2.91
C TRP A 109 9.79 -4.79 3.86
N GLN A 110 10.94 -5.01 4.53
CA GLN A 110 11.11 -6.18 5.40
C GLN A 110 10.14 -6.15 6.59
N ALA A 111 10.01 -5.00 7.25
CA ALA A 111 9.09 -4.87 8.39
C ALA A 111 7.63 -5.11 7.99
N LYS A 112 7.23 -4.69 6.79
CA LYS A 112 5.89 -4.98 6.26
C LYS A 112 5.68 -6.44 5.89
N LEU A 113 6.72 -7.14 5.41
CA LEU A 113 6.65 -8.59 5.20
C LEU A 113 6.47 -9.34 6.54
N ASP A 114 7.13 -8.87 7.61
CA ASP A 114 6.96 -9.45 8.95
C ASP A 114 5.50 -9.25 9.43
N VAL A 115 4.92 -8.06 9.22
CA VAL A 115 3.49 -7.80 9.51
C VAL A 115 2.58 -8.75 8.71
N VAL A 116 2.86 -8.98 7.42
CA VAL A 116 2.07 -9.92 6.60
C VAL A 116 2.16 -11.34 7.15
N ALA A 117 3.37 -11.78 7.55
CA ALA A 117 3.56 -13.11 8.14
C ALA A 117 2.78 -13.27 9.47
N ASP A 118 2.80 -12.25 10.31
CA ASP A 118 2.15 -12.26 11.62
C ASP A 118 0.62 -12.16 11.53
N THR A 119 0.11 -11.36 10.60
CA THR A 119 -1.34 -11.10 10.47
C THR A 119 -2.05 -12.07 9.53
N ALA A 120 -1.31 -12.78 8.69
CA ALA A 120 -1.78 -13.79 7.75
C ALA A 120 -3.06 -13.37 6.99
N PRO A 121 -3.03 -12.30 6.18
CA PRO A 121 -4.17 -11.91 5.34
C PRO A 121 -4.50 -12.99 4.34
N GLU A 122 -5.76 -13.07 3.90
CA GLU A 122 -6.22 -14.12 2.98
C GLU A 122 -5.58 -14.03 1.59
N ALA A 123 -5.18 -12.83 1.18
CA ALA A 123 -4.43 -12.62 -0.07
C ALA A 123 -3.41 -11.50 0.08
N VAL A 124 -2.30 -11.64 -0.63
CA VAL A 124 -1.26 -10.61 -0.75
C VAL A 124 -1.02 -10.34 -2.22
N SER A 125 -1.04 -9.08 -2.61
CA SER A 125 -0.67 -8.62 -3.94
C SER A 125 0.56 -7.72 -3.88
N PHE A 126 1.30 -7.67 -4.97
CA PHE A 126 2.50 -6.88 -5.08
C PHE A 126 2.42 -5.96 -6.30
N THR A 127 2.96 -4.74 -6.15
CA THR A 127 3.03 -3.73 -7.20
C THR A 127 4.49 -3.30 -7.39
N PHE A 128 4.92 -3.14 -8.66
CA PHE A 128 6.27 -2.86 -9.17
C PHE A 128 7.22 -4.06 -9.24
#